data_bc12437795fb24195a63bc53b3b8a5e4
#
_entry.id   bc12437795fb24195a63bc53b3b8a5e4
#
_cell.length_a   1.000
_cell.length_b   1.000
_cell.length_c   1.000
_cell.angle_alpha   90.00
_cell.angle_beta   90.00
_cell.angle_gamma   90.00
#
_symmetry.space_group_name_H-M   'P 1'
#
loop_
_entity.id
_entity.type
_entity.pdbx_description
1 polymer ?
#
loop_
_entity_poly.entity_id
_entity_poly.type
_entity_poly.pdbx_seq_one_letter_code
_entity_poly.pdbx_strand_id
1 'polypeptide(L)'
;MRKSLLVYLSLLSSILYFTFPSNAISSCNGPCQTSDDCDGQLICINGKCNDDPNVGTNICSGGSSPPPPEGNCQPSGTLTCGDNSYPTYTCSPPESSSTDAQLTFNNFSKGGDGGDASECDNSYHDDTELVVALSTGWFAGRSKCGSMIRISGNGRSVTAKVVDECDSMHGCDSEHAYQRPCENNVVDGSKAVWEALGLDTDVGVVPVTWSMA
;
A
#
# COMPACT_ATOMS: atom_id res chain seq x y z
N MET A 1 -23.11 -17.03 77.13
CA MET A 1 -21.93 -17.32 76.31
C MET A 1 -22.33 -17.55 74.87
N ARG A 2 -22.24 -16.52 73.98
CA ARG A 2 -22.50 -16.60 72.54
C ARG A 2 -21.20 -16.27 71.85
N LYS A 3 -20.65 -17.24 71.10
CA LYS A 3 -19.51 -17.04 70.23
C LYS A 3 -19.99 -16.48 68.86
N SER A 4 -19.56 -15.25 68.58
CA SER A 4 -19.79 -14.62 67.30
C SER A 4 -18.78 -15.16 66.28
N LEU A 5 -19.24 -15.77 65.21
CA LEU A 5 -18.45 -16.25 64.07
C LEU A 5 -18.40 -15.14 63.04
N LEU A 6 -17.26 -14.48 62.91
CA LEU A 6 -17.01 -13.50 61.83
C LEU A 6 -16.66 -14.26 60.57
N VAL A 7 -17.58 -14.20 59.59
CA VAL A 7 -17.35 -14.67 58.22
C VAL A 7 -16.65 -13.57 57.47
N TYR A 8 -15.38 -13.75 57.12
CA TYR A 8 -14.65 -12.92 56.20
C TYR A 8 -15.07 -13.29 54.77
N LEU A 9 -15.86 -12.42 54.13
CA LEU A 9 -16.17 -12.50 52.74
C LEU A 9 -15.02 -11.86 51.96
N SER A 10 -14.11 -12.65 51.42
CA SER A 10 -13.08 -12.18 50.52
C SER A 10 -13.68 -11.98 49.11
N LEU A 11 -13.96 -10.73 48.77
CA LEU A 11 -14.28 -10.33 47.41
C LEU A 11 -13.02 -10.45 46.54
N LEU A 12 -12.88 -11.56 45.84
CA LEU A 12 -11.95 -11.70 44.72
C LEU A 12 -12.48 -10.87 43.56
N SER A 13 -12.00 -9.64 43.44
CA SER A 13 -12.18 -8.80 42.24
C SER A 13 -11.37 -9.40 41.12
N SER A 14 -12.02 -10.19 40.25
CA SER A 14 -11.44 -10.63 38.99
C SER A 14 -11.35 -9.45 38.06
N ILE A 15 -10.21 -8.78 38.03
CA ILE A 15 -9.89 -7.78 37.01
C ILE A 15 -9.71 -8.55 35.70
N LEU A 16 -10.73 -8.56 34.85
CA LEU A 16 -10.60 -8.96 33.45
C LEU A 16 -9.70 -7.91 32.77
N TYR A 17 -8.44 -8.25 32.60
CA TYR A 17 -7.59 -7.53 31.66
C TYR A 17 -8.11 -7.81 30.26
N PHE A 18 -8.88 -6.88 29.70
CA PHE A 18 -9.08 -6.81 28.26
C PHE A 18 -7.75 -6.40 27.66
N THR A 19 -6.94 -7.36 27.26
CA THR A 19 -5.86 -7.11 26.35
C THR A 19 -6.50 -6.78 25.01
N PHE A 20 -6.57 -5.50 24.66
CA PHE A 20 -6.79 -5.11 23.28
C PHE A 20 -5.60 -5.68 22.49
N PRO A 21 -5.82 -6.51 21.47
CA PRO A 21 -4.73 -6.88 20.60
C PRO A 21 -4.21 -5.57 19.99
N SER A 22 -2.95 -5.27 20.20
CA SER A 22 -2.29 -4.29 19.34
C SER A 22 -2.43 -4.81 17.93
N ASN A 23 -2.94 -4.01 17.01
CA ASN A 23 -2.99 -4.33 15.59
C ASN A 23 -1.54 -4.40 15.08
N ALA A 24 -0.89 -5.52 15.32
CA ALA A 24 0.37 -5.83 14.68
C ALA A 24 0.01 -6.29 13.26
N ILE A 25 0.44 -5.51 12.27
CA ILE A 25 0.35 -5.90 10.86
C ILE A 25 1.04 -7.25 10.70
N SER A 26 0.34 -8.20 10.13
CA SER A 26 0.80 -9.59 10.02
C SER A 26 1.36 -9.88 8.62
N SER A 27 2.54 -10.45 8.57
CA SER A 27 3.16 -10.96 7.34
C SER A 27 2.49 -12.27 6.86
N CYS A 28 2.98 -12.82 5.76
CA CYS A 28 2.49 -14.09 5.19
C CYS A 28 2.26 -15.18 6.24
N ASN A 29 1.08 -15.78 6.19
CA ASN A 29 0.58 -16.78 7.15
C ASN A 29 0.38 -16.27 8.58
N GLY A 30 0.62 -15.00 8.86
CA GLY A 30 0.31 -14.37 10.12
C GLY A 30 -1.21 -14.29 10.38
N PRO A 31 -1.64 -14.19 11.65
CA PRO A 31 -3.06 -14.15 11.98
C PRO A 31 -3.69 -12.81 11.58
N CYS A 32 -4.92 -12.84 11.06
CA CYS A 32 -5.70 -11.67 10.70
C CYS A 32 -7.20 -11.88 10.98
N GLN A 33 -7.94 -10.79 11.11
CA GLN A 33 -9.41 -10.78 11.16
C GLN A 33 -9.97 -10.06 9.93
N THR A 34 -9.25 -9.06 9.44
CA THR A 34 -9.56 -8.28 8.24
C THR A 34 -8.31 -8.17 7.37
N SER A 35 -8.45 -7.69 6.14
CA SER A 35 -7.29 -7.44 5.26
C SER A 35 -6.39 -6.32 5.78
N ASP A 36 -6.93 -5.39 6.57
CA ASP A 36 -6.16 -4.32 7.22
C ASP A 36 -5.16 -4.83 8.29
N ASP A 37 -5.32 -6.07 8.73
CA ASP A 37 -4.37 -6.72 9.65
C ASP A 37 -3.17 -7.31 8.91
N CYS A 38 -3.14 -7.24 7.57
CA CYS A 38 -2.14 -7.89 6.74
C CYS A 38 -1.16 -6.89 6.13
N ASP A 39 0.12 -7.27 6.04
CA ASP A 39 1.17 -6.45 5.47
C ASP A 39 1.00 -6.28 3.96
N GLY A 40 0.98 -5.04 3.50
CA GLY A 40 1.02 -4.67 2.09
C GLY A 40 -0.17 -5.20 1.30
N GLN A 41 0.09 -6.08 0.34
CA GLN A 41 -0.88 -6.60 -0.64
C GLN A 41 -1.49 -7.94 -0.24
N LEU A 42 -1.30 -8.34 1.00
CA LEU A 42 -1.88 -9.59 1.48
C LEU A 42 -3.31 -9.35 1.93
N ILE A 43 -4.17 -10.33 1.67
CA ILE A 43 -5.56 -10.33 2.14
C ILE A 43 -5.77 -11.39 3.23
N CYS A 44 -6.77 -11.16 4.07
CA CYS A 44 -7.11 -12.10 5.13
C CYS A 44 -7.96 -13.25 4.58
N ILE A 45 -7.35 -14.43 4.38
CA ILE A 45 -8.03 -15.64 3.93
C ILE A 45 -8.03 -16.66 5.08
N ASN A 46 -9.22 -17.05 5.54
CA ASN A 46 -9.37 -18.05 6.62
C ASN A 46 -8.58 -17.69 7.90
N GLY A 47 -8.53 -16.41 8.26
CA GLY A 47 -7.86 -15.92 9.46
C GLY A 47 -6.33 -15.86 9.35
N LYS A 48 -5.79 -15.90 8.13
CA LYS A 48 -4.37 -15.76 7.85
C LYS A 48 -4.13 -14.83 6.66
N CYS A 49 -3.10 -14.01 6.77
CA CYS A 49 -2.65 -13.16 5.68
C CYS A 49 -2.05 -14.03 4.56
N ASN A 50 -2.58 -13.90 3.36
CA ASN A 50 -2.19 -14.71 2.21
C ASN A 50 -2.28 -13.92 0.91
N ASP A 51 -1.70 -14.48 -0.15
CA ASP A 51 -1.83 -13.93 -1.49
C ASP A 51 -3.28 -13.86 -1.92
N ASP A 52 -3.68 -12.76 -2.59
CA ASP A 52 -4.99 -12.68 -3.24
C ASP A 52 -4.99 -13.55 -4.51
N PRO A 53 -5.82 -14.61 -4.54
CA PRO A 53 -5.87 -15.51 -5.70
C PRO A 53 -6.46 -14.83 -6.95
N ASN A 54 -7.17 -13.70 -6.80
CA ASN A 54 -7.77 -12.97 -7.91
C ASN A 54 -6.81 -11.95 -8.53
N VAL A 55 -5.82 -11.51 -7.75
CA VAL A 55 -4.82 -10.51 -8.17
C VAL A 55 -3.48 -11.16 -8.52
N GLY A 56 -3.23 -12.40 -8.06
CA GLY A 56 -2.02 -13.15 -8.38
C GLY A 56 -0.77 -12.62 -7.66
N THR A 57 -0.94 -12.00 -6.49
CA THR A 57 0.18 -11.63 -5.63
C THR A 57 0.84 -12.91 -5.12
N ASN A 58 2.06 -13.23 -5.53
CA ASN A 58 2.77 -14.44 -5.09
C ASN A 58 3.76 -14.13 -3.96
N ILE A 59 3.35 -13.33 -2.97
CA ILE A 59 4.19 -12.88 -1.85
C ILE A 59 4.45 -14.02 -0.87
N CYS A 60 3.39 -14.77 -0.54
CA CYS A 60 3.46 -15.84 0.47
C CYS A 60 3.97 -17.19 -0.07
N SER A 61 3.86 -17.42 -1.35
CA SER A 61 4.27 -18.69 -1.96
C SER A 61 5.76 -18.78 -2.29
N GLY A 62 6.55 -17.76 -1.88
CA GLY A 62 8.00 -17.74 -2.14
C GLY A 62 8.33 -17.69 -3.62
N GLY A 63 7.32 -17.47 -4.45
CA GLY A 63 7.50 -17.07 -5.82
C GLY A 63 8.00 -15.63 -5.82
N SER A 64 9.13 -15.38 -6.43
CA SER A 64 9.52 -14.04 -6.84
C SER A 64 8.30 -13.35 -7.41
N SER A 65 8.06 -12.09 -7.04
CA SER A 65 7.12 -11.21 -7.75
C SER A 65 7.15 -11.55 -9.22
N PRO A 66 6.01 -11.55 -9.96
CA PRO A 66 6.06 -11.80 -11.40
C PRO A 66 7.26 -11.03 -11.95
N PRO A 67 8.14 -11.65 -12.75
CA PRO A 67 9.30 -10.94 -13.25
C PRO A 67 8.81 -9.64 -13.84
N PRO A 68 9.42 -8.49 -13.49
CA PRO A 68 9.04 -7.22 -14.09
C PRO A 68 8.98 -7.44 -15.60
N PRO A 69 7.95 -6.93 -16.29
CA PRO A 69 7.84 -7.09 -17.73
C PRO A 69 9.19 -6.79 -18.35
N GLU A 70 9.68 -7.66 -19.25
CA GLU A 70 11.05 -7.71 -19.75
C GLU A 70 11.53 -6.36 -20.31
N GLY A 71 11.90 -5.47 -19.44
CA GLY A 71 12.61 -4.23 -19.69
C GLY A 71 13.68 -4.11 -18.61
N ASN A 72 14.89 -3.82 -18.99
CA ASN A 72 16.16 -3.87 -18.25
C ASN A 72 16.23 -3.21 -16.85
N CYS A 73 15.10 -2.97 -16.16
CA CYS A 73 15.10 -2.42 -14.82
C CYS A 73 15.32 -3.52 -13.78
N GLN A 74 16.49 -3.54 -13.19
CA GLN A 74 16.86 -4.42 -12.08
C GLN A 74 16.89 -3.63 -10.78
N PRO A 75 16.73 -4.28 -9.62
CA PRO A 75 16.91 -3.62 -8.34
C PRO A 75 18.25 -2.90 -8.28
N SER A 76 18.22 -1.65 -7.84
CA SER A 76 19.41 -0.80 -7.64
C SER A 76 20.02 -0.97 -6.25
N GLY A 77 19.28 -1.57 -5.31
CA GLY A 77 19.71 -1.77 -3.94
C GLY A 77 18.67 -2.53 -3.12
N THR A 78 18.80 -2.43 -1.81
CA THR A 78 17.90 -3.03 -0.83
C THR A 78 17.76 -2.08 0.35
N LEU A 79 16.52 -1.87 0.83
CA LEU A 79 16.21 -1.15 2.07
C LEU A 79 15.74 -2.15 3.11
N THR A 80 16.28 -2.05 4.33
CA THR A 80 15.85 -2.89 5.47
C THR A 80 14.93 -2.10 6.38
N CYS A 81 13.74 -2.64 6.61
CA CYS A 81 12.68 -2.09 7.44
C CYS A 81 12.37 -3.07 8.57
N GLY A 82 12.90 -2.83 9.76
CA GLY A 82 12.83 -3.81 10.83
C GLY A 82 13.52 -5.12 10.45
N ASP A 83 12.79 -6.21 10.48
CA ASP A 83 13.30 -7.54 10.12
C ASP A 83 13.13 -7.89 8.63
N ASN A 84 12.51 -7.02 7.84
CA ASN A 84 12.23 -7.24 6.42
C ASN A 84 13.18 -6.43 5.54
N SER A 85 13.52 -6.98 4.37
CA SER A 85 14.34 -6.31 3.35
C SER A 85 13.57 -6.24 2.04
N TYR A 86 13.51 -5.04 1.45
CA TYR A 86 12.79 -4.75 0.23
C TYR A 86 13.75 -4.29 -0.87
N PRO A 87 13.56 -4.72 -2.13
CA PRO A 87 14.33 -4.18 -3.23
C PRO A 87 14.05 -2.69 -3.41
N THR A 88 15.04 -1.93 -3.86
CA THR A 88 14.88 -0.52 -4.24
C THR A 88 15.19 -0.32 -5.71
N TYR A 89 14.56 0.67 -6.35
CA TYR A 89 14.65 0.86 -7.80
C TYR A 89 14.84 2.34 -8.15
N THR A 90 15.85 2.62 -8.96
CA THR A 90 16.05 3.94 -9.61
C THR A 90 15.41 4.02 -10.99
N CYS A 91 14.88 2.91 -11.49
CA CYS A 91 14.29 2.79 -12.82
C CYS A 91 12.90 2.15 -12.75
N SER A 92 12.14 2.28 -13.82
CA SER A 92 10.86 1.62 -14.07
C SER A 92 10.88 0.95 -15.44
N PRO A 93 9.93 0.05 -15.74
CA PRO A 93 9.79 -0.51 -17.07
C PRO A 93 9.67 0.57 -18.14
N PRO A 94 10.12 0.32 -19.40
CA PRO A 94 10.02 1.28 -20.49
C PRO A 94 8.58 1.72 -20.73
N GLU A 95 8.38 3.02 -20.88
CA GLU A 95 7.08 3.60 -21.24
C GLU A 95 6.69 3.27 -22.69
N SER A 96 5.40 3.05 -22.91
CA SER A 96 4.81 2.79 -24.23
C SER A 96 3.45 3.45 -24.36
N SER A 97 2.78 3.25 -25.49
CA SER A 97 1.37 3.66 -25.63
C SER A 97 0.39 2.83 -24.79
N SER A 98 0.87 1.77 -24.15
CA SER A 98 0.13 0.92 -23.20
C SER A 98 1.14 0.25 -22.30
N THR A 99 1.57 0.98 -21.25
CA THR A 99 2.57 0.51 -20.27
C THR A 99 1.87 -0.29 -19.20
N ASP A 100 2.28 -1.53 -18.98
CA ASP A 100 1.76 -2.36 -17.89
C ASP A 100 2.18 -1.80 -16.53
N ALA A 101 1.23 -1.73 -15.59
CA ALA A 101 1.44 -1.19 -14.25
C ALA A 101 0.55 -1.89 -13.22
N GLN A 102 0.90 -1.71 -11.96
CA GLN A 102 0.05 -2.00 -10.82
C GLN A 102 -0.57 -0.70 -10.31
N LEU A 103 -1.89 -0.65 -10.23
CA LEU A 103 -2.59 0.43 -9.56
C LEU A 103 -2.68 0.12 -8.08
N THR A 104 -2.16 1.01 -7.24
CA THR A 104 -2.31 1.00 -5.79
C THR A 104 -3.18 2.17 -5.34
N PHE A 105 -3.67 2.13 -4.11
CA PHE A 105 -4.46 3.21 -3.53
C PHE A 105 -3.58 4.10 -2.65
N ASN A 106 -3.70 5.42 -2.83
CA ASN A 106 -3.08 6.41 -1.97
C ASN A 106 -4.07 7.53 -1.61
N ASN A 107 -4.08 7.91 -0.33
CA ASN A 107 -4.80 9.08 0.15
C ASN A 107 -3.84 10.28 0.23
N PHE A 108 -3.92 11.17 -0.76
CA PHE A 108 -3.08 12.37 -0.88
C PHE A 108 -3.49 13.52 0.03
N SER A 109 -4.54 13.35 0.85
CA SER A 109 -5.01 14.41 1.75
C SER A 109 -4.12 14.51 2.99
N LYS A 110 -4.17 15.65 3.65
CA LYS A 110 -3.38 15.89 4.86
C LYS A 110 -3.75 14.88 5.97
N GLY A 111 -2.76 14.12 6.39
CA GLY A 111 -2.92 13.05 7.38
C GLY A 111 -3.44 11.74 6.79
N GLY A 112 -3.49 11.63 5.46
CA GLY A 112 -3.66 10.38 4.75
C GLY A 112 -2.40 9.49 4.82
N ASP A 113 -2.48 8.34 4.20
CA ASP A 113 -1.39 7.34 4.18
C ASP A 113 -0.27 7.66 3.16
N GLY A 114 -0.46 8.72 2.36
CA GLY A 114 0.55 9.19 1.40
C GLY A 114 1.77 9.90 2.03
N GLY A 115 1.79 10.09 3.34
CA GLY A 115 2.91 10.75 4.02
C GLY A 115 2.84 12.27 3.97
N ASP A 116 3.91 12.90 3.53
CA ASP A 116 4.01 14.37 3.43
C ASP A 116 3.25 14.93 2.22
N ALA A 117 3.32 16.26 2.02
CA ALA A 117 2.69 16.91 0.87
C ALA A 117 3.34 16.48 -0.43
N SER A 118 2.51 16.34 -1.48
CA SER A 118 2.93 15.85 -2.80
C SER A 118 4.16 16.57 -3.36
N GLU A 119 5.11 15.80 -3.89
CA GLU A 119 6.45 16.25 -4.31
C GLU A 119 6.39 17.30 -5.43
N CYS A 120 5.39 17.26 -6.31
CA CYS A 120 5.29 18.16 -7.45
C CYS A 120 4.99 19.61 -7.09
N ASP A 121 4.13 19.85 -6.10
CA ASP A 121 3.60 21.18 -5.81
C ASP A 121 3.58 21.52 -4.31
N ASN A 122 4.10 20.63 -3.49
CA ASN A 122 4.16 20.76 -2.03
C ASN A 122 2.75 21.03 -1.43
N SER A 123 1.75 20.34 -1.98
CA SER A 123 0.34 20.49 -1.59
C SER A 123 -0.28 19.12 -1.27
N TYR A 124 -1.31 19.13 -0.43
CA TYR A 124 -2.19 18.00 -0.22
C TYR A 124 -3.36 18.08 -1.20
N HIS A 125 -3.81 16.94 -1.73
CA HIS A 125 -4.92 16.83 -2.67
C HIS A 125 -6.11 16.14 -2.02
N ASP A 126 -7.31 16.57 -2.39
CA ASP A 126 -8.56 15.98 -1.90
C ASP A 126 -8.79 14.61 -2.58
N ASP A 127 -9.41 13.66 -1.87
CA ASP A 127 -9.74 12.33 -2.38
C ASP A 127 -10.65 12.35 -3.62
N THR A 128 -11.32 13.47 -3.89
CA THR A 128 -12.15 13.68 -5.08
C THR A 128 -11.39 14.16 -6.31
N GLU A 129 -10.10 14.49 -6.16
CA GLU A 129 -9.23 14.88 -7.27
C GLU A 129 -8.70 13.64 -8.01
N LEU A 130 -8.67 13.71 -9.34
CA LEU A 130 -8.08 12.67 -10.18
C LEU A 130 -6.55 12.88 -10.25
N VAL A 131 -5.85 12.39 -9.23
CA VAL A 131 -4.39 12.54 -9.08
C VAL A 131 -3.71 11.21 -8.85
N VAL A 132 -2.43 11.15 -9.21
CA VAL A 132 -1.59 9.95 -9.05
C VAL A 132 -0.18 10.30 -8.65
N ALA A 133 0.49 9.34 -7.97
CA ALA A 133 1.92 9.22 -7.88
C ALA A 133 2.45 8.16 -8.87
N LEU A 134 3.68 8.31 -9.32
CA LEU A 134 4.37 7.34 -10.17
C LEU A 134 5.61 6.81 -9.50
N SER A 135 5.91 5.52 -9.69
CA SER A 135 7.21 4.95 -9.26
C SER A 135 8.38 5.80 -9.70
N THR A 136 9.44 5.87 -8.89
CA THR A 136 10.63 6.71 -9.07
C THR A 136 11.13 6.80 -10.51
N GLY A 137 11.26 5.66 -11.21
CA GLY A 137 11.76 5.64 -12.59
C GLY A 137 10.82 6.33 -13.59
N TRP A 138 9.52 6.19 -13.44
CA TRP A 138 8.53 6.89 -14.27
C TRP A 138 8.36 8.35 -13.88
N PHE A 139 8.44 8.67 -12.58
CA PHE A 139 8.41 10.05 -12.08
C PHE A 139 9.60 10.88 -12.63
N ALA A 140 10.74 10.20 -12.82
CA ALA A 140 11.91 10.72 -13.52
C ALA A 140 12.38 12.07 -12.98
N GLY A 141 12.52 12.16 -11.65
CA GLY A 141 13.01 13.36 -10.97
C GLY A 141 12.13 14.60 -11.26
N ARG A 142 10.83 14.45 -11.09
CA ARG A 142 9.79 15.51 -11.29
C ARG A 142 9.50 15.86 -12.75
N SER A 143 10.11 15.19 -13.74
CA SER A 143 9.87 15.52 -15.15
C SER A 143 8.42 15.27 -15.60
N LYS A 144 7.69 14.43 -14.86
CA LYS A 144 6.26 14.13 -15.11
C LYS A 144 5.31 15.01 -14.30
N CYS A 145 5.80 15.87 -13.41
CA CYS A 145 4.94 16.73 -12.60
C CYS A 145 3.95 17.54 -13.44
N GLY A 146 2.66 17.48 -13.06
CA GLY A 146 1.58 18.17 -13.76
C GLY A 146 1.16 17.54 -15.08
N SER A 147 1.86 16.52 -15.54
CA SER A 147 1.47 15.78 -16.75
C SER A 147 0.17 15.01 -16.52
N MET A 148 -0.60 14.85 -17.59
CA MET A 148 -1.80 14.01 -17.59
C MET A 148 -1.47 12.62 -18.12
N ILE A 149 -1.88 11.59 -17.42
CA ILE A 149 -1.79 10.20 -17.87
C ILE A 149 -3.19 9.60 -18.01
N ARG A 150 -3.33 8.69 -18.96
CA ARG A 150 -4.53 7.85 -19.11
C ARG A 150 -4.25 6.50 -18.52
N ILE A 151 -5.10 6.09 -17.58
CA ILE A 151 -5.05 4.78 -16.92
C ILE A 151 -6.23 3.96 -17.42
N SER A 152 -6.00 2.69 -17.77
CA SER A 152 -7.04 1.78 -18.25
C SER A 152 -7.00 0.48 -17.44
N GLY A 153 -8.15 0.10 -16.91
CA GLY A 153 -8.36 -1.10 -16.11
C GLY A 153 -9.84 -1.39 -15.95
N ASN A 154 -10.20 -2.61 -15.59
CA ASN A 154 -11.58 -3.02 -15.36
C ASN A 154 -12.55 -2.63 -16.51
N GLY A 155 -12.08 -2.63 -17.79
CA GLY A 155 -12.86 -2.22 -18.95
C GLY A 155 -13.20 -0.73 -19.02
N ARG A 156 -12.56 0.11 -18.20
CA ARG A 156 -12.75 1.57 -18.12
C ARG A 156 -11.43 2.29 -18.31
N SER A 157 -11.50 3.61 -18.48
CA SER A 157 -10.32 4.47 -18.53
C SER A 157 -10.60 5.77 -17.79
N VAL A 158 -9.56 6.32 -17.18
CA VAL A 158 -9.59 7.63 -16.50
C VAL A 158 -8.33 8.40 -16.88
N THR A 159 -8.42 9.72 -16.90
CA THR A 159 -7.25 10.61 -17.04
C THR A 159 -7.00 11.28 -15.71
N ALA A 160 -5.76 11.18 -15.20
CA ALA A 160 -5.36 11.72 -13.93
C ALA A 160 -4.08 12.55 -14.06
N LYS A 161 -3.90 13.50 -13.14
CA LYS A 161 -2.73 14.38 -13.07
C LYS A 161 -1.65 13.75 -12.20
N VAL A 162 -0.42 13.72 -12.66
CA VAL A 162 0.74 13.34 -11.87
C VAL A 162 1.08 14.48 -10.90
N VAL A 163 1.01 14.20 -9.62
CA VAL A 163 1.28 15.18 -8.53
C VAL A 163 2.41 14.74 -7.61
N ASP A 164 2.79 13.43 -7.65
CA ASP A 164 3.70 12.89 -6.65
C ASP A 164 4.58 11.77 -7.16
N GLU A 165 5.57 11.42 -6.36
CA GLU A 165 6.41 10.24 -6.49
C GLU A 165 5.94 9.14 -5.54
N CYS A 166 5.77 7.92 -6.05
CA CYS A 166 5.74 6.70 -5.25
C CYS A 166 7.18 6.23 -5.10
N ASP A 167 7.83 6.62 -4.00
CA ASP A 167 9.29 6.46 -3.83
C ASP A 167 9.70 4.98 -3.80
N SER A 168 10.43 4.57 -4.83
CA SER A 168 10.96 3.21 -4.96
C SER A 168 12.36 3.06 -4.34
N MET A 169 12.92 4.12 -3.77
CA MET A 169 14.27 4.14 -3.19
C MET A 169 14.26 4.20 -1.67
N HIS A 170 13.30 4.92 -1.10
CA HIS A 170 13.20 5.20 0.33
C HIS A 170 11.87 4.70 0.89
N GLY A 171 11.72 4.72 2.20
CA GLY A 171 10.53 4.30 2.89
C GLY A 171 10.82 3.88 4.33
N CYS A 172 9.80 3.39 5.03
CA CYS A 172 9.87 2.89 6.40
C CYS A 172 10.27 3.98 7.43
N ASP A 173 10.10 5.22 7.09
CA ASP A 173 10.30 6.39 7.93
C ASP A 173 9.04 7.25 8.01
N SER A 174 9.08 8.32 8.80
CA SER A 174 7.91 9.17 9.02
C SER A 174 7.50 9.98 7.79
N GLU A 175 8.42 10.28 6.88
CA GLU A 175 8.17 11.00 5.63
C GLU A 175 7.31 10.17 4.67
N HIS A 176 7.54 8.86 4.68
CA HIS A 176 6.81 7.88 3.86
C HIS A 176 5.67 7.18 4.63
N ALA A 177 5.15 7.76 5.71
CA ALA A 177 4.13 7.16 6.56
C ALA A 177 4.48 5.73 7.01
N TYR A 178 5.77 5.43 7.17
CA TYR A 178 6.32 4.11 7.50
C TYR A 178 6.03 3.01 6.48
N GLN A 179 5.61 3.37 5.27
CA GLN A 179 5.41 2.42 4.18
C GLN A 179 6.75 1.95 3.63
N ARG A 180 6.76 0.73 3.07
CA ARG A 180 7.92 0.19 2.36
C ARG A 180 8.17 0.93 1.05
N PRO A 181 9.38 0.83 0.45
CA PRO A 181 9.64 1.37 -0.87
C PRO A 181 8.60 0.89 -1.89
N CYS A 182 8.18 1.78 -2.77
CA CYS A 182 7.28 1.47 -3.85
C CYS A 182 7.93 0.51 -4.85
N GLU A 183 7.16 -0.41 -5.43
CA GLU A 183 7.65 -1.23 -6.54
C GLU A 183 7.91 -0.34 -7.78
N ASN A 184 8.70 -0.83 -8.73
CA ASN A 184 9.15 -0.03 -9.87
C ASN A 184 8.10 0.17 -10.98
N ASN A 185 6.91 -0.41 -10.86
CA ASN A 185 5.85 -0.42 -11.87
C ASN A 185 4.48 0.02 -11.31
N VAL A 186 4.48 0.89 -10.33
CA VAL A 186 3.27 1.36 -9.67
C VAL A 186 2.77 2.68 -10.24
N VAL A 187 1.46 2.75 -10.45
CA VAL A 187 0.66 3.98 -10.52
C VAL A 187 -0.17 4.02 -9.27
N ASP A 188 0.14 4.94 -8.37
CA ASP A 188 -0.53 5.06 -7.08
C ASP A 188 -1.64 6.11 -7.18
N GLY A 189 -2.88 5.67 -7.11
CA GLY A 189 -4.04 6.48 -7.51
C GLY A 189 -4.90 6.92 -6.34
N SER A 190 -5.39 8.17 -6.40
CA SER A 190 -6.39 8.67 -5.47
C SER A 190 -7.68 7.86 -5.50
N LYS A 191 -8.51 8.00 -4.48
CA LYS A 191 -9.84 7.37 -4.42
C LYS A 191 -10.68 7.66 -5.66
N ALA A 192 -10.64 8.91 -6.17
CA ALA A 192 -11.36 9.28 -7.38
C ALA A 192 -10.91 8.49 -8.63
N VAL A 193 -9.62 8.16 -8.73
CA VAL A 193 -9.09 7.31 -9.83
C VAL A 193 -9.67 5.90 -9.72
N TRP A 194 -9.68 5.31 -8.55
CA TRP A 194 -10.25 3.99 -8.30
C TRP A 194 -11.74 3.94 -8.59
N GLU A 195 -12.51 4.91 -8.10
CA GLU A 195 -13.94 5.03 -8.35
C GLU A 195 -14.27 5.21 -9.83
N ALA A 196 -13.49 6.02 -10.55
CA ALA A 196 -13.66 6.22 -11.99
C ALA A 196 -13.45 4.94 -12.81
N LEU A 197 -12.51 4.10 -12.37
CA LEU A 197 -12.29 2.76 -12.95
C LEU A 197 -13.32 1.73 -12.47
N GLY A 198 -14.17 2.08 -11.50
CA GLY A 198 -15.15 1.16 -10.92
C GLY A 198 -14.51 0.06 -10.10
N LEU A 199 -13.40 0.38 -9.46
CA LEU A 199 -12.64 -0.51 -8.59
C LEU A 199 -12.90 -0.15 -7.12
N ASP A 200 -12.85 -1.17 -6.27
CA ASP A 200 -12.89 -1.02 -4.82
C ASP A 200 -11.46 -0.88 -4.28
N THR A 201 -11.21 0.13 -3.45
CA THR A 201 -9.90 0.35 -2.84
C THR A 201 -9.48 -0.78 -1.90
N ASP A 202 -10.44 -1.53 -1.34
CA ASP A 202 -10.18 -2.68 -0.46
C ASP A 202 -9.49 -3.85 -1.19
N VAL A 203 -9.47 -3.84 -2.54
CA VAL A 203 -8.71 -4.81 -3.34
C VAL A 203 -7.19 -4.59 -3.21
N GLY A 204 -6.78 -3.37 -2.91
CA GLY A 204 -5.40 -2.99 -2.64
C GLY A 204 -4.53 -2.82 -3.89
N VAL A 205 -4.46 -3.80 -4.79
CA VAL A 205 -3.65 -3.74 -6.02
C VAL A 205 -4.38 -4.34 -7.20
N VAL A 206 -4.38 -3.64 -8.33
CA VAL A 206 -5.04 -4.09 -9.56
C VAL A 206 -4.12 -3.89 -10.76
N PRO A 207 -3.98 -4.88 -11.66
CA PRO A 207 -3.25 -4.69 -12.90
C PRO A 207 -3.99 -3.70 -13.81
N VAL A 208 -3.26 -2.73 -14.33
CA VAL A 208 -3.74 -1.69 -15.23
C VAL A 208 -2.73 -1.45 -16.35
N THR A 209 -3.13 -0.68 -17.35
CA THR A 209 -2.16 -0.08 -18.28
C THR A 209 -2.27 1.44 -18.21
N TRP A 210 -1.16 2.13 -18.50
CA TRP A 210 -1.16 3.58 -18.59
C TRP A 210 -0.38 4.09 -19.81
N SER A 211 -0.63 5.32 -20.18
CA SER A 211 0.13 6.07 -21.18
C SER A 211 0.03 7.56 -20.90
N MET A 212 0.93 8.34 -21.49
CA MET A 212 0.73 9.80 -21.55
C MET A 212 -0.59 10.10 -22.27
N ALA A 213 -1.36 11.11 -21.78
CA ALA A 213 -2.67 11.49 -22.32
C ALA A 213 -2.55 12.53 -23.43
#